data_d8c7848b83a3f46df015b778d97d1795
#
_entry.id   d8c7848b83a3f46df015b778d97d1795
#
_cell.length_a   1.000
_cell.length_b   1.000
_cell.length_c   1.000
_cell.angle_alpha   90.00
_cell.angle_beta   90.00
_cell.angle_gamma   90.00
#
_symmetry.space_group_name_H-M   'P 1'
#
loop_
_entity.id
_entity.type
_entity.pdbx_description
1 polymer ?
#
loop_
_entity_poly.entity_id
_entity_poly.type
_entity_poly.pdbx_seq_one_letter_code
_entity_poly.pdbx_strand_id
1 'polypeptide(L)'
;VAVLTGDFLLATCLVQAYKTKNHRIIDVVSKLGQDLAEGELLQLSNINNTEFSESVYFDVINKKTAALFASCTKAAALSAQVDNEKVELARLFGEYIGICFQIKDDIFDYFDNADIGKPTGNDMFEGKLTLPVLFVLNNGAGEEIKRLAIKVKQRLASHQEISDLVSFTKDNGGILYAQKEMTKYKEKALDLLSLMPDTEVKESLRLYLDYVVDRHK
;
A
#
# COMPACT_ATOMS: atom_id res chain seq x y z
N VAL A 1 3.04 -21.78 -14.92
CA VAL A 1 2.58 -20.73 -15.87
C VAL A 1 2.66 -19.36 -15.24
N ALA A 2 2.07 -19.12 -14.05
CA ALA A 2 2.02 -17.78 -13.43
C ALA A 2 3.38 -17.10 -13.28
N VAL A 3 4.39 -17.78 -12.75
CA VAL A 3 5.77 -17.25 -12.59
C VAL A 3 6.33 -16.79 -13.94
N LEU A 4 6.29 -17.66 -14.94
CA LEU A 4 6.81 -17.34 -16.28
C LEU A 4 6.05 -16.19 -16.96
N THR A 5 4.75 -16.06 -16.67
CA THR A 5 3.96 -14.89 -17.13
C THR A 5 4.44 -13.62 -16.48
N GLY A 6 4.71 -13.65 -15.17
CA GLY A 6 5.30 -12.52 -14.45
C GLY A 6 6.67 -12.12 -15.00
N ASP A 7 7.55 -13.09 -15.24
CA ASP A 7 8.87 -12.87 -15.82
C ASP A 7 8.77 -12.25 -17.23
N PHE A 8 7.85 -12.74 -18.05
CA PHE A 8 7.60 -12.19 -19.38
C PHE A 8 7.12 -10.73 -19.32
N LEU A 9 6.18 -10.42 -18.41
CA LEU A 9 5.68 -9.04 -18.24
C LEU A 9 6.79 -8.12 -17.76
N LEU A 10 7.59 -8.53 -16.77
CA LEU A 10 8.72 -7.75 -16.27
C LEU A 10 9.75 -7.49 -17.37
N ALA A 11 10.13 -8.54 -18.10
CA ALA A 11 11.05 -8.41 -19.24
C ALA A 11 10.49 -7.46 -20.31
N THR A 12 9.19 -7.53 -20.57
CA THR A 12 8.50 -6.63 -21.52
C THR A 12 8.56 -5.18 -21.04
N CYS A 13 8.33 -4.92 -19.75
CA CYS A 13 8.46 -3.57 -19.16
C CYS A 13 9.88 -3.02 -19.35
N LEU A 14 10.90 -3.82 -19.08
CA LEU A 14 12.30 -3.43 -19.27
C LEU A 14 12.63 -3.12 -20.74
N VAL A 15 12.13 -3.93 -21.68
CA VAL A 15 12.29 -3.67 -23.13
C VAL A 15 11.61 -2.37 -23.54
N GLN A 16 10.41 -2.07 -23.03
CA GLN A 16 9.73 -0.80 -23.34
C GLN A 16 10.47 0.39 -22.71
N ALA A 17 10.96 0.27 -21.47
CA ALA A 17 11.79 1.29 -20.83
C ALA A 17 13.06 1.57 -21.65
N TYR A 18 13.74 0.54 -22.13
CA TYR A 18 14.92 0.67 -23.01
C TYR A 18 14.61 1.41 -24.32
N LYS A 19 13.45 1.14 -24.94
CA LYS A 19 13.03 1.81 -26.19
C LYS A 19 12.85 3.31 -26.04
N THR A 20 12.60 3.82 -24.84
CA THR A 20 12.52 5.27 -24.57
C THR A 20 13.84 5.98 -24.78
N LYS A 21 14.97 5.26 -24.79
CA LYS A 21 16.34 5.79 -24.82
C LYS A 21 16.63 6.79 -23.68
N ASN A 22 15.83 6.78 -22.63
CA ASN A 22 15.99 7.61 -21.45
C ASN A 22 16.50 6.75 -20.29
N HIS A 23 17.77 6.88 -19.95
CA HIS A 23 18.39 6.10 -18.88
C HIS A 23 17.69 6.26 -17.52
N ARG A 24 17.13 7.45 -17.24
CA ARG A 24 16.42 7.72 -16.01
C ARG A 24 15.11 6.89 -15.90
N ILE A 25 14.44 6.63 -17.03
CA ILE A 25 13.24 5.78 -17.05
C ILE A 25 13.64 4.32 -16.85
N ILE A 26 14.75 3.87 -17.44
CA ILE A 26 15.28 2.53 -17.24
C ILE A 26 15.62 2.32 -15.77
N ASP A 27 16.27 3.30 -15.14
CA ASP A 27 16.62 3.28 -13.72
C ASP A 27 15.37 3.18 -12.82
N VAL A 28 14.32 3.98 -13.11
CA VAL A 28 13.04 3.92 -12.37
C VAL A 28 12.42 2.53 -12.43
N VAL A 29 12.33 1.93 -13.61
CA VAL A 29 11.72 0.59 -13.78
C VAL A 29 12.57 -0.50 -13.12
N SER A 30 13.90 -0.40 -13.22
CA SER A 30 14.82 -1.36 -12.60
C SER A 30 14.76 -1.27 -11.06
N LYS A 31 14.74 -0.04 -10.52
CA LYS A 31 14.62 0.19 -9.08
C LYS A 31 13.27 -0.29 -8.54
N LEU A 32 12.19 -0.08 -9.28
CA LEU A 32 10.88 -0.60 -8.91
C LEU A 32 10.91 -2.14 -8.74
N GLY A 33 11.56 -2.87 -9.66
CA GLY A 33 11.70 -4.32 -9.54
C GLY A 33 12.44 -4.74 -8.26
N GLN A 34 13.49 -4.01 -7.88
CA GLN A 34 14.19 -4.21 -6.62
C GLN A 34 13.30 -3.92 -5.41
N ASP A 35 12.62 -2.78 -5.40
CA ASP A 35 11.76 -2.36 -4.28
C ASP A 35 10.62 -3.35 -4.03
N LEU A 36 9.99 -3.87 -5.09
CA LEU A 36 8.95 -4.90 -4.98
C LEU A 36 9.50 -6.19 -4.34
N ALA A 37 10.68 -6.66 -4.76
CA ALA A 37 11.31 -7.84 -4.20
C ALA A 37 11.76 -7.62 -2.74
N GLU A 38 12.36 -6.49 -2.43
CA GLU A 38 12.76 -6.12 -1.07
C GLU A 38 11.55 -6.00 -0.14
N GLY A 39 10.43 -5.43 -0.62
CA GLY A 39 9.19 -5.32 0.17
C GLY A 39 8.60 -6.69 0.51
N GLU A 40 8.63 -7.65 -0.42
CA GLU A 40 8.20 -9.03 -0.16
C GLU A 40 9.12 -9.72 0.85
N LEU A 41 10.44 -9.61 0.67
CA LEU A 41 11.41 -10.17 1.62
C LEU A 41 11.27 -9.57 3.02
N LEU A 42 11.05 -8.25 3.12
CA LEU A 42 10.81 -7.57 4.39
C LEU A 42 9.53 -8.11 5.07
N GLN A 43 8.45 -8.27 4.32
CA GLN A 43 7.21 -8.83 4.83
C GLN A 43 7.42 -10.26 5.34
N LEU A 44 8.11 -11.11 4.58
CA LEU A 44 8.39 -12.50 4.97
C LEU A 44 9.28 -12.57 6.21
N SER A 45 10.31 -11.74 6.30
CA SER A 45 11.21 -11.70 7.47
C SER A 45 10.50 -11.27 8.76
N ASN A 46 9.43 -10.48 8.62
CA ASN A 46 8.66 -9.98 9.76
C ASN A 46 7.64 -10.99 10.35
N ILE A 47 7.45 -12.14 9.70
CA ILE A 47 6.51 -13.19 10.19
C ILE A 47 6.89 -13.65 11.60
N ASN A 48 8.18 -13.86 11.86
CA ASN A 48 8.68 -14.36 13.15
C ASN A 48 8.99 -13.24 14.16
N ASN A 49 8.85 -11.98 13.78
CA ASN A 49 9.05 -10.86 14.68
C ASN A 49 7.82 -10.72 15.60
N THR A 50 8.03 -10.63 16.92
CA THR A 50 6.96 -10.44 17.91
C THR A 50 6.61 -8.98 18.14
N GLU A 51 7.34 -8.05 17.53
CA GLU A 51 7.03 -6.62 17.57
C GLU A 51 5.92 -6.27 16.58
N PHE A 52 5.03 -5.38 17.00
CA PHE A 52 3.92 -4.88 16.18
C PHE A 52 4.25 -3.48 15.66
N SER A 53 5.24 -3.40 14.76
CA SER A 53 5.81 -2.14 14.29
C SER A 53 5.01 -1.54 13.12
N GLU A 54 4.46 -0.35 13.34
CA GLU A 54 3.83 0.44 12.26
C GLU A 54 4.86 0.93 11.24
N SER A 55 6.11 1.23 11.65
CA SER A 55 7.15 1.65 10.70
C SER A 55 7.47 0.54 9.70
N VAL A 56 7.55 -0.71 10.15
CA VAL A 56 7.74 -1.86 9.25
C VAL A 56 6.55 -2.03 8.31
N TYR A 57 5.32 -1.82 8.79
CA TYR A 57 4.14 -1.83 7.93
C TYR A 57 4.25 -0.77 6.82
N PHE A 58 4.58 0.48 7.16
CA PHE A 58 4.75 1.54 6.16
C PHE A 58 5.88 1.25 5.19
N ASP A 59 7.00 0.70 5.65
CA ASP A 59 8.11 0.29 4.77
C ASP A 59 7.67 -0.79 3.77
N VAL A 60 6.89 -1.78 4.22
CA VAL A 60 6.35 -2.83 3.35
C VAL A 60 5.41 -2.25 2.31
N ILE A 61 4.40 -1.45 2.70
CA ILE A 61 3.43 -0.91 1.73
C ILE A 61 4.06 0.10 0.78
N ASN A 62 5.07 0.85 1.22
CA ASN A 62 5.84 1.73 0.36
C ASN A 62 6.54 0.94 -0.74
N LYS A 63 7.24 -0.14 -0.40
CA LYS A 63 7.99 -0.95 -1.37
C LYS A 63 7.07 -1.78 -2.27
N LYS A 64 6.03 -2.41 -1.72
CA LYS A 64 5.15 -3.34 -2.46
C LYS A 64 4.08 -2.65 -3.31
N THR A 65 3.59 -1.50 -2.90
CA THR A 65 2.45 -0.84 -3.55
C THR A 65 2.77 0.59 -3.95
N ALA A 66 3.16 1.46 -3.02
CA ALA A 66 3.36 2.88 -3.31
C ALA A 66 4.51 3.12 -4.30
N ALA A 67 5.56 2.30 -4.28
CA ALA A 67 6.66 2.38 -5.24
C ALA A 67 6.20 2.24 -6.71
N LEU A 68 5.16 1.43 -6.99
CA LEU A 68 4.61 1.31 -8.33
C LEU A 68 3.94 2.63 -8.77
N PHE A 69 3.08 3.19 -7.94
CA PHE A 69 2.42 4.48 -8.24
C PHE A 69 3.45 5.59 -8.41
N ALA A 70 4.42 5.69 -7.51
CA ALA A 70 5.52 6.66 -7.58
C ALA A 70 6.36 6.50 -8.85
N SER A 71 6.64 5.27 -9.26
CA SER A 71 7.39 4.99 -10.49
C SER A 71 6.62 5.35 -11.74
N CYS A 72 5.31 5.11 -11.79
CA CYS A 72 4.46 5.49 -12.91
C CYS A 72 4.43 7.01 -13.10
N THR A 73 4.17 7.77 -12.04
CA THR A 73 4.11 9.24 -12.11
C THR A 73 5.46 9.86 -12.39
N LYS A 74 6.55 9.32 -11.80
CA LYS A 74 7.93 9.73 -12.08
C LYS A 74 8.32 9.48 -13.52
N ALA A 75 8.02 8.29 -14.05
CA ALA A 75 8.34 7.96 -15.46
C ALA A 75 7.56 8.85 -16.44
N ALA A 76 6.28 9.16 -16.15
CA ALA A 76 5.49 10.09 -16.95
C ALA A 76 6.10 11.49 -16.97
N ALA A 77 6.49 12.04 -15.81
CA ALA A 77 7.15 13.34 -15.71
C ALA A 77 8.51 13.37 -16.46
N LEU A 78 9.31 12.30 -16.34
CA LEU A 78 10.56 12.16 -17.09
C LEU A 78 10.32 12.10 -18.60
N SER A 79 9.25 11.44 -19.04
CA SER A 79 8.88 11.38 -20.47
C SER A 79 8.44 12.73 -21.01
N ALA A 80 7.81 13.57 -20.18
CA ALA A 80 7.44 14.93 -20.52
C ALA A 80 8.62 15.92 -20.46
N GLN A 81 9.82 15.46 -20.08
CA GLN A 81 11.05 16.26 -20.02
C GLN A 81 10.94 17.51 -19.13
N VAL A 82 10.14 17.44 -18.08
CA VAL A 82 10.03 18.51 -17.08
C VAL A 82 11.29 18.58 -16.21
N ASP A 83 11.47 19.69 -15.49
CA ASP A 83 12.58 19.87 -14.53
C ASP A 83 12.53 18.86 -13.38
N ASN A 84 13.66 18.71 -12.67
CA ASN A 84 13.82 17.72 -11.62
C ASN A 84 12.87 17.96 -10.43
N GLU A 85 12.53 19.19 -10.14
CA GLU A 85 11.60 19.54 -9.06
C GLU A 85 10.21 18.98 -9.37
N LYS A 86 9.71 19.19 -10.60
CA LYS A 86 8.42 18.63 -11.05
C LYS A 86 8.43 17.10 -11.12
N VAL A 87 9.57 16.49 -11.50
CA VAL A 87 9.74 15.03 -11.47
C VAL A 87 9.57 14.51 -10.06
N GLU A 88 10.15 15.18 -9.06
CA GLU A 88 10.05 14.76 -7.67
C GLU A 88 8.65 15.01 -7.08
N LEU A 89 8.00 16.13 -7.42
CA LEU A 89 6.60 16.37 -7.05
C LEU A 89 5.67 15.28 -7.60
N ALA A 90 5.84 14.90 -8.86
CA ALA A 90 5.07 13.83 -9.47
C ALA A 90 5.32 12.48 -8.77
N ARG A 91 6.58 12.17 -8.44
CA ARG A 91 6.93 10.97 -7.69
C ARG A 91 6.24 10.91 -6.34
N LEU A 92 6.34 11.99 -5.53
CA LEU A 92 5.71 12.09 -4.21
C LEU A 92 4.19 11.99 -4.29
N PHE A 93 3.57 12.62 -5.28
CA PHE A 93 2.13 12.50 -5.52
C PHE A 93 1.72 11.03 -5.74
N GLY A 94 2.45 10.31 -6.61
CA GLY A 94 2.20 8.89 -6.83
C GLY A 94 2.39 8.06 -5.56
N GLU A 95 3.45 8.32 -4.79
CA GLU A 95 3.72 7.63 -3.52
C GLU A 95 2.55 7.80 -2.53
N TYR A 96 2.06 9.03 -2.33
CA TYR A 96 0.97 9.29 -1.39
C TYR A 96 -0.35 8.64 -1.83
N ILE A 97 -0.66 8.64 -3.13
CA ILE A 97 -1.81 7.89 -3.66
C ILE A 97 -1.65 6.39 -3.39
N GLY A 98 -0.46 5.84 -3.64
CA GLY A 98 -0.20 4.42 -3.42
C GLY A 98 -0.35 4.00 -1.96
N ILE A 99 0.07 4.85 -1.02
CA ILE A 99 -0.16 4.64 0.42
C ILE A 99 -1.65 4.68 0.74
N CYS A 100 -2.39 5.70 0.24
CA CYS A 100 -3.85 5.76 0.41
C CYS A 100 -4.54 4.52 -0.14
N PHE A 101 -4.11 4.06 -1.33
CA PHE A 101 -4.64 2.88 -1.98
C PHE A 101 -4.49 1.64 -1.09
N GLN A 102 -3.29 1.41 -0.54
CA GLN A 102 -3.04 0.23 0.29
C GLN A 102 -3.78 0.30 1.63
N ILE A 103 -3.75 1.44 2.33
CA ILE A 103 -4.50 1.59 3.59
C ILE A 103 -6.00 1.35 3.36
N LYS A 104 -6.53 1.80 2.23
CA LYS A 104 -7.95 1.56 1.88
C LYS A 104 -8.23 0.07 1.65
N ASP A 105 -7.36 -0.64 0.94
CA ASP A 105 -7.48 -2.09 0.75
C ASP A 105 -7.45 -2.83 2.10
N ASP A 106 -6.53 -2.46 2.97
CA ASP A 106 -6.40 -3.05 4.29
C ASP A 106 -7.65 -2.78 5.17
N ILE A 107 -8.28 -1.61 5.04
CA ILE A 107 -9.55 -1.31 5.71
C ILE A 107 -10.67 -2.21 5.15
N PHE A 108 -10.73 -2.46 3.84
CA PHE A 108 -11.76 -3.32 3.25
C PHE A 108 -11.73 -4.74 3.80
N ASP A 109 -10.56 -5.26 4.14
CA ASP A 109 -10.43 -6.62 4.69
C ASP A 109 -11.17 -6.82 6.02
N TYR A 110 -11.56 -5.74 6.69
CA TYR A 110 -12.34 -5.78 7.93
C TYR A 110 -13.85 -5.84 7.71
N PHE A 111 -14.34 -5.70 6.48
CA PHE A 111 -15.78 -5.66 6.19
C PHE A 111 -16.17 -6.78 5.23
N ASP A 112 -17.37 -7.35 5.46
CA ASP A 112 -17.91 -8.37 4.58
C ASP A 112 -18.21 -7.78 3.20
N ASN A 113 -17.61 -8.38 2.19
CA ASN A 113 -17.85 -8.04 0.80
C ASN A 113 -18.62 -9.20 0.14
N ALA A 114 -19.92 -9.27 0.43
CA ALA A 114 -20.82 -10.32 -0.09
C ALA A 114 -20.76 -10.43 -1.63
N ASP A 115 -20.49 -9.32 -2.31
CA ASP A 115 -20.40 -9.26 -3.77
C ASP A 115 -19.09 -9.82 -4.35
N ILE A 116 -18.01 -9.93 -3.54
CA ILE A 116 -16.68 -10.38 -4.00
C ILE A 116 -16.37 -11.81 -3.51
N GLY A 117 -17.16 -12.34 -2.58
CA GLY A 117 -16.98 -13.69 -2.03
C GLY A 117 -15.67 -13.86 -1.23
N LYS A 118 -15.02 -12.76 -0.79
CA LYS A 118 -13.86 -12.82 0.09
C LYS A 118 -14.32 -12.81 1.55
N PRO A 119 -13.85 -13.77 2.37
CA PRO A 119 -14.11 -13.74 3.80
C PRO A 119 -13.40 -12.54 4.44
N THR A 120 -14.01 -11.94 5.45
CA THR A 120 -13.40 -10.89 6.29
C THR A 120 -12.14 -11.43 6.97
N GLY A 121 -11.07 -10.62 7.03
CA GLY A 121 -9.82 -11.00 7.69
C GLY A 121 -8.90 -11.88 6.84
N ASN A 122 -9.01 -11.82 5.51
CA ASN A 122 -8.16 -12.58 4.60
C ASN A 122 -6.66 -12.30 4.80
N ASP A 123 -6.27 -11.05 5.05
CA ASP A 123 -4.89 -10.70 5.35
C ASP A 123 -4.40 -11.39 6.64
N MET A 124 -5.25 -11.50 7.66
CA MET A 124 -4.93 -12.24 8.88
C MET A 124 -4.80 -13.74 8.61
N PHE A 125 -5.62 -14.34 7.74
CA PHE A 125 -5.43 -15.73 7.31
C PHE A 125 -4.08 -15.97 6.61
N GLU A 126 -3.60 -14.95 5.90
CA GLU A 126 -2.28 -14.98 5.28
C GLU A 126 -1.13 -14.64 6.25
N GLY A 127 -1.43 -14.40 7.51
CA GLY A 127 -0.43 -14.07 8.54
C GLY A 127 0.02 -12.61 8.54
N LYS A 128 -0.75 -11.73 7.91
CA LYS A 128 -0.47 -10.30 7.84
C LYS A 128 -1.25 -9.55 8.91
N LEU A 129 -0.55 -8.64 9.59
CA LEU A 129 -1.17 -7.67 10.50
C LEU A 129 -1.05 -6.28 9.86
N THR A 130 -2.19 -5.70 9.51
CA THR A 130 -2.28 -4.42 8.82
C THR A 130 -2.50 -3.25 9.78
N LEU A 131 -2.48 -2.03 9.30
CA LEU A 131 -2.47 -0.82 10.12
C LEU A 131 -3.57 -0.77 11.20
N PRO A 132 -4.84 -1.15 10.92
CA PRO A 132 -5.88 -1.11 11.94
C PRO A 132 -5.56 -1.96 13.18
N VAL A 133 -5.13 -3.21 12.98
CA VAL A 133 -4.81 -4.11 14.10
C VAL A 133 -3.51 -3.73 14.79
N LEU A 134 -2.50 -3.24 14.06
CA LEU A 134 -1.25 -2.76 14.66
C LEU A 134 -1.51 -1.62 15.65
N PHE A 135 -2.39 -0.69 15.30
CA PHE A 135 -2.78 0.40 16.21
C PHE A 135 -3.35 -0.14 17.53
N VAL A 136 -4.32 -1.03 17.49
CA VAL A 136 -4.94 -1.53 18.73
C VAL A 136 -3.98 -2.39 19.56
N LEU A 137 -3.08 -3.13 18.91
CA LEU A 137 -2.06 -3.92 19.61
C LEU A 137 -1.06 -3.04 20.37
N ASN A 138 -0.76 -1.86 19.86
CA ASN A 138 0.16 -0.90 20.48
C ASN A 138 -0.55 0.02 21.49
N ASN A 139 -1.87 0.13 21.47
CA ASN A 139 -2.64 1.08 22.26
C ASN A 139 -3.66 0.40 23.20
N GLY A 140 -3.19 -0.51 24.03
CA GLY A 140 -4.00 -1.05 25.13
C GLY A 140 -4.51 -2.49 24.95
N ALA A 141 -4.08 -3.22 23.93
CA ALA A 141 -4.39 -4.65 23.84
C ALA A 141 -3.76 -5.43 25.00
N GLY A 142 -4.58 -6.24 25.66
CA GLY A 142 -4.11 -7.17 26.70
C GLY A 142 -3.26 -8.30 26.12
N GLU A 143 -2.57 -9.02 27.01
CA GLU A 143 -1.65 -10.10 26.61
C GLU A 143 -2.34 -11.23 25.83
N GLU A 144 -3.61 -11.47 26.05
CA GLU A 144 -4.39 -12.47 25.31
C GLU A 144 -4.52 -12.10 23.83
N ILE A 145 -4.87 -10.85 23.54
CA ILE A 145 -4.99 -10.32 22.17
C ILE A 145 -3.62 -10.29 21.47
N LYS A 146 -2.55 -9.94 22.18
CA LYS A 146 -1.19 -9.99 21.62
C LYS A 146 -0.76 -11.41 21.27
N ARG A 147 -1.07 -12.41 22.13
CA ARG A 147 -0.82 -13.83 21.83
C ARG A 147 -1.62 -14.28 20.61
N LEU A 148 -2.86 -13.84 20.48
CA LEU A 148 -3.68 -14.13 19.31
C LEU A 148 -3.06 -13.52 18.04
N ALA A 149 -2.61 -12.28 18.08
CA ALA A 149 -1.90 -11.65 16.96
C ALA A 149 -0.62 -12.41 16.55
N ILE A 150 0.13 -12.96 17.52
CA ILE A 150 1.29 -13.83 17.22
C ILE A 150 0.84 -15.12 16.53
N LYS A 151 -0.26 -15.78 16.97
CA LYS A 151 -0.81 -16.94 16.27
C LYS A 151 -1.21 -16.62 14.83
N VAL A 152 -1.80 -15.43 14.60
CA VAL A 152 -2.13 -14.94 13.25
C VAL A 152 -0.86 -14.85 12.40
N LYS A 153 0.20 -14.19 12.88
CA LYS A 153 1.48 -14.09 12.15
C LYS A 153 2.05 -15.47 11.80
N GLN A 154 1.91 -16.44 12.69
CA GLN A 154 2.35 -17.83 12.48
C GLN A 154 1.39 -18.66 11.62
N ARG A 155 0.26 -18.10 11.20
CA ARG A 155 -0.83 -18.80 10.46
C ARG A 155 -1.41 -19.99 11.23
N LEU A 156 -1.45 -19.89 12.56
CA LEU A 156 -1.97 -20.91 13.48
C LEU A 156 -3.32 -20.54 14.07
N ALA A 157 -3.83 -19.33 13.76
CA ALA A 157 -5.12 -18.87 14.26
C ALA A 157 -6.29 -19.56 13.53
N SER A 158 -7.30 -19.96 14.26
CA SER A 158 -8.55 -20.48 13.72
C SER A 158 -9.40 -19.35 13.11
N HIS A 159 -10.42 -19.70 12.32
CA HIS A 159 -11.38 -18.74 11.78
C HIS A 159 -12.07 -17.91 12.86
N GLN A 160 -12.44 -18.56 13.99
CA GLN A 160 -13.07 -17.86 15.09
C GLN A 160 -12.12 -16.86 15.75
N GLU A 161 -10.88 -17.25 16.00
CA GLU A 161 -9.86 -16.36 16.58
C GLU A 161 -9.57 -15.14 15.67
N ILE A 162 -9.58 -15.33 14.36
CA ILE A 162 -9.43 -14.21 13.41
C ILE A 162 -10.66 -13.29 13.47
N SER A 163 -11.88 -13.85 13.49
CA SER A 163 -13.12 -13.08 13.64
C SER A 163 -13.12 -12.27 14.93
N ASP A 164 -12.65 -12.86 16.04
CA ASP A 164 -12.56 -12.19 17.34
C ASP A 164 -11.55 -11.02 17.28
N LEU A 165 -10.39 -11.20 16.62
CA LEU A 165 -9.40 -10.14 16.45
C LEU A 165 -9.90 -9.02 15.52
N VAL A 166 -10.63 -9.34 14.46
CA VAL A 166 -11.29 -8.38 13.57
C VAL A 166 -12.29 -7.54 14.37
N SER A 167 -13.16 -8.18 15.15
CA SER A 167 -14.16 -7.51 15.99
C SER A 167 -13.50 -6.61 17.03
N PHE A 168 -12.49 -7.14 17.73
CA PHE A 168 -11.70 -6.36 18.69
C PHE A 168 -11.09 -5.10 18.05
N THR A 169 -10.54 -5.24 16.83
CA THR A 169 -9.91 -4.12 16.11
C THR A 169 -10.93 -3.03 15.75
N LYS A 170 -12.12 -3.43 15.31
CA LYS A 170 -13.23 -2.49 15.01
C LYS A 170 -13.68 -1.74 16.26
N ASP A 171 -13.91 -2.46 17.34
CA ASP A 171 -14.47 -1.92 18.58
C ASP A 171 -13.48 -0.99 19.31
N ASN A 172 -12.18 -1.17 19.10
CA ASN A 172 -11.12 -0.38 19.75
C ASN A 172 -10.49 0.70 18.84
N GLY A 173 -11.21 1.11 17.79
CA GLY A 173 -10.86 2.29 16.99
C GLY A 173 -9.77 2.09 15.94
N GLY A 174 -9.37 0.85 15.65
CA GLY A 174 -8.34 0.56 14.66
C GLY A 174 -8.69 1.08 13.26
N ILE A 175 -9.95 0.92 12.84
CA ILE A 175 -10.43 1.43 11.56
C ILE A 175 -10.38 2.95 11.49
N LEU A 176 -10.83 3.63 12.56
CA LEU A 176 -10.82 5.08 12.62
C LEU A 176 -9.39 5.64 12.55
N TYR A 177 -8.44 4.96 13.21
CA TYR A 177 -7.03 5.33 13.13
C TYR A 177 -6.49 5.21 11.70
N ALA A 178 -6.73 4.08 11.04
CA ALA A 178 -6.28 3.88 9.64
C ALA A 178 -6.89 4.91 8.69
N GLN A 179 -8.17 5.26 8.86
CA GLN A 179 -8.83 6.32 8.09
C GLN A 179 -8.17 7.69 8.31
N LYS A 180 -7.78 8.02 9.54
CA LYS A 180 -7.06 9.27 9.85
C LYS A 180 -5.68 9.31 9.20
N GLU A 181 -4.94 8.21 9.25
CA GLU A 181 -3.63 8.14 8.58
C GLU A 181 -3.79 8.28 7.06
N MET A 182 -4.75 7.59 6.44
CA MET A 182 -5.07 7.74 5.02
C MET A 182 -5.41 9.19 4.65
N THR A 183 -6.20 9.87 5.49
CA THR A 183 -6.55 11.30 5.28
C THR A 183 -5.32 12.19 5.29
N LYS A 184 -4.35 11.96 6.18
CA LYS A 184 -3.08 12.73 6.20
C LYS A 184 -2.32 12.59 4.87
N TYR A 185 -2.27 11.39 4.29
CA TYR A 185 -1.61 11.18 2.98
C TYR A 185 -2.41 11.78 1.83
N LYS A 186 -3.76 11.74 1.89
CA LYS A 186 -4.64 12.45 0.94
C LYS A 186 -4.35 13.96 0.97
N GLU A 187 -4.27 14.57 2.14
CA GLU A 187 -3.94 16.00 2.31
C GLU A 187 -2.58 16.33 1.71
N LYS A 188 -1.54 15.56 2.02
CA LYS A 188 -0.21 15.73 1.40
C LYS A 188 -0.27 15.66 -0.12
N ALA A 189 -1.04 14.73 -0.70
CA ALA A 189 -1.21 14.63 -2.15
C ALA A 189 -1.94 15.84 -2.73
N LEU A 190 -2.96 16.37 -2.05
CA LEU A 190 -3.67 17.60 -2.44
C LEU A 190 -2.77 18.83 -2.39
N ASP A 191 -1.91 18.94 -1.36
CA ASP A 191 -0.93 20.01 -1.26
C ASP A 191 0.01 20.03 -2.49
N LEU A 192 0.50 18.86 -2.91
CA LEU A 192 1.31 18.74 -4.13
C LEU A 192 0.53 19.12 -5.39
N LEU A 193 -0.74 18.71 -5.51
CA LEU A 193 -1.59 19.13 -6.62
C LEU A 193 -1.82 20.63 -6.64
N SER A 194 -1.86 21.30 -5.48
CA SER A 194 -2.06 22.75 -5.41
C SER A 194 -0.95 23.53 -6.14
N LEU A 195 0.25 22.95 -6.21
CA LEU A 195 1.41 23.52 -6.90
C LEU A 195 1.36 23.36 -8.44
N MET A 196 0.44 22.53 -8.94
CA MET A 196 0.28 22.33 -10.40
C MET A 196 -0.61 23.42 -11.01
N PRO A 197 -0.41 23.78 -12.29
CA PRO A 197 -1.31 24.68 -13.00
C PRO A 197 -2.75 24.19 -13.00
N ASP A 198 -3.71 25.11 -12.96
CA ASP A 198 -5.14 24.79 -13.01
C ASP A 198 -5.53 24.34 -14.42
N THR A 199 -5.68 23.03 -14.59
CA THR A 199 -6.00 22.36 -15.83
C THR A 199 -7.00 21.24 -15.60
N GLU A 200 -7.67 20.78 -16.66
CA GLU A 200 -8.56 19.59 -16.61
C GLU A 200 -7.81 18.34 -16.12
N VAL A 201 -6.48 18.25 -16.40
CA VAL A 201 -5.64 17.14 -15.92
C VAL A 201 -5.48 17.18 -14.41
N LYS A 202 -5.23 18.38 -13.82
CA LYS A 202 -5.17 18.55 -12.36
C LYS A 202 -6.49 18.12 -11.71
N GLU A 203 -7.62 18.52 -12.27
CA GLU A 203 -8.93 18.13 -11.77
C GLU A 203 -9.14 16.61 -11.89
N SER A 204 -8.75 15.99 -13.00
CA SER A 204 -8.80 14.54 -13.18
C SER A 204 -7.95 13.80 -12.14
N LEU A 205 -6.76 14.31 -11.82
CA LEU A 205 -5.90 13.74 -10.78
C LEU A 205 -6.51 13.88 -9.38
N ARG A 206 -7.18 15.01 -9.11
CA ARG A 206 -7.92 15.23 -7.86
C ARG A 206 -9.07 14.22 -7.73
N LEU A 207 -9.88 14.07 -8.78
CA LEU A 207 -10.97 13.11 -8.81
C LEU A 207 -10.48 11.66 -8.67
N TYR A 208 -9.33 11.34 -9.24
CA TYR A 208 -8.73 10.02 -9.07
C TYR A 208 -8.28 9.77 -7.62
N LEU A 209 -7.67 10.76 -6.96
CA LEU A 209 -7.31 10.68 -5.56
C LEU A 209 -8.55 10.50 -4.67
N ASP A 210 -9.62 11.29 -4.92
CA ASP A 210 -10.90 11.15 -4.22
C ASP A 210 -11.48 9.74 -4.43
N TYR A 211 -11.49 9.23 -5.67
CA TYR A 211 -11.93 7.87 -5.97
C TYR A 211 -11.14 6.81 -5.18
N VAL A 212 -9.81 6.91 -5.12
CA VAL A 212 -8.98 5.95 -4.39
C VAL A 212 -9.36 5.88 -2.91
N VAL A 213 -9.62 7.04 -2.29
CA VAL A 213 -9.94 7.14 -0.87
C VAL A 213 -11.39 6.78 -0.58
N ASP A 214 -12.33 7.20 -1.45
CA ASP A 214 -13.76 7.10 -1.20
C ASP A 214 -14.40 5.84 -1.82
N ARG A 215 -13.66 5.06 -2.61
CA ARG A 215 -14.16 3.81 -3.20
C ARG A 215 -14.72 2.87 -2.12
N HIS A 216 -15.79 2.16 -2.48
CA HIS A 216 -16.47 1.20 -1.61
C HIS A 216 -16.16 -0.26 -1.98
N LYS A 217 -15.39 -0.45 -3.08
CA LYS A 217 -14.96 -1.76 -3.61
C LYS A 217 -13.57 -1.65 -4.22
#